data_6ce58f7fdf11e5eec00be7d813ea00a7
#
_entry.id   6ce58f7fdf11e5eec00be7d813ea00a7
#
_cell.length_a   1.000
_cell.length_b   1.000
_cell.length_c   1.000
_cell.angle_alpha   90.00
_cell.angle_beta   90.00
_cell.angle_gamma   90.00
#
_symmetry.space_group_name_H-M   'P 1'
#
loop_
_entity.id
_entity.type
_entity.pdbx_description
1 polymer ?
#
loop_
_entity_poly.entity_id
_entity_poly.type
_entity_poly.pdbx_seq_one_letter_code
_entity_poly.pdbx_strand_id
1 'polypeptide(L)'
;MLTEQQQAQLDWEKTDGLLPVVVQHAVSGEVLMLGYMNQDALAKTLDSGKVTFFSRTKQRLWTKGETSGHFLNVVSITPDCDNDTLLVLANPIGPTCHKGTSSCFGEASHQWLFLYQLEQLLAERKTADPESSYTAKLYASGTKRIAQKVGEEGVETALAATVHDRDELTNEASDLIYHLLVLLQDQELDLTAVIENLRKRHK
;
A
#
# COMPACT_ATOMS: atom_id res chain seq x y z
N MET A 1 2.49 6.71 -15.92
CA MET A 1 3.87 7.12 -16.26
C MET A 1 3.83 8.56 -16.75
N LEU A 2 4.91 9.33 -16.57
CA LEU A 2 5.02 10.71 -17.10
C LEU A 2 4.90 10.72 -18.62
N THR A 3 4.12 11.66 -19.15
CA THR A 3 4.10 11.96 -20.59
C THR A 3 5.37 12.72 -20.99
N GLU A 4 5.73 12.70 -22.26
CA GLU A 4 6.87 13.50 -22.78
C GLU A 4 6.71 14.99 -22.48
N GLN A 5 5.48 15.51 -22.55
CA GLN A 5 5.18 16.90 -22.21
C GLN A 5 5.45 17.20 -20.73
N GLN A 6 5.04 16.33 -19.82
CA GLN A 6 5.32 16.48 -18.39
C GLN A 6 6.82 16.41 -18.08
N GLN A 7 7.55 15.50 -18.75
CA GLN A 7 9.02 15.41 -18.59
C GLN A 7 9.73 16.69 -19.05
N ALA A 8 9.27 17.28 -20.16
CA ALA A 8 9.84 18.54 -20.67
C ALA A 8 9.54 19.77 -19.79
N GLN A 9 8.52 19.70 -18.95
CA GLN A 9 8.11 20.78 -18.04
C GLN A 9 8.77 20.71 -16.66
N LEU A 10 9.55 19.64 -16.35
CA LEU A 10 10.22 19.52 -15.06
C LEU A 10 11.26 20.62 -14.87
N ASP A 11 11.18 21.33 -13.74
CA ASP A 11 12.06 22.44 -13.41
C ASP A 11 13.35 21.95 -12.70
N TRP A 12 14.28 21.47 -13.52
CA TRP A 12 15.58 21.02 -13.07
C TRP A 12 16.46 22.16 -12.55
N GLU A 13 16.26 23.39 -13.05
CA GLU A 13 17.09 24.55 -12.68
C GLU A 13 16.83 24.98 -11.24
N LYS A 14 15.55 25.02 -10.84
CA LYS A 14 15.11 25.38 -9.49
C LYS A 14 15.72 24.50 -8.39
N THR A 15 16.11 23.28 -8.74
CA THR A 15 16.62 22.26 -7.81
C THR A 15 18.07 21.86 -8.07
N ASP A 16 18.83 22.73 -8.75
CA ASP A 16 20.25 22.47 -9.10
C ASP A 16 20.46 21.10 -9.80
N GLY A 17 19.51 20.70 -10.66
CA GLY A 17 19.55 19.45 -11.42
C GLY A 17 19.16 18.19 -10.65
N LEU A 18 18.68 18.32 -9.40
CA LEU A 18 18.31 17.18 -8.55
C LEU A 18 16.90 17.35 -7.97
N LEU A 19 15.89 16.81 -8.66
CA LEU A 19 14.52 16.80 -8.14
C LEU A 19 14.41 15.91 -6.89
N PRO A 20 13.81 16.41 -5.81
CA PRO A 20 13.36 15.55 -4.71
C PRO A 20 12.25 14.62 -5.20
N VAL A 21 12.28 13.39 -4.70
CA VAL A 21 11.35 12.33 -5.10
C VAL A 21 10.79 11.67 -3.87
N VAL A 22 9.51 11.87 -3.61
CA VAL A 22 8.76 11.16 -2.59
C VAL A 22 8.29 9.84 -3.19
N VAL A 23 8.64 8.71 -2.56
CA VAL A 23 8.13 7.40 -2.96
C VAL A 23 7.09 6.95 -1.96
N GLN A 24 5.89 6.65 -2.46
CA GLN A 24 4.73 6.23 -1.69
C GLN A 24 4.27 4.85 -2.15
N HIS A 25 3.84 4.02 -1.22
CA HIS A 25 3.26 2.71 -1.53
C HIS A 25 1.93 2.89 -2.29
N ALA A 26 1.81 2.26 -3.45
CA ALA A 26 0.69 2.49 -4.36
C ALA A 26 -0.69 2.06 -3.80
N VAL A 27 -0.71 1.10 -2.89
CA VAL A 27 -1.95 0.57 -2.29
C VAL A 27 -2.21 1.16 -0.91
N SER A 28 -1.24 1.06 -0.01
CA SER A 28 -1.45 1.49 1.39
C SER A 28 -1.37 2.99 1.62
N GLY A 29 -0.78 3.75 0.69
CA GLY A 29 -0.52 5.18 0.86
C GLY A 29 0.63 5.50 1.83
N GLU A 30 1.36 4.50 2.33
CA GLU A 30 2.51 4.72 3.20
C GLU A 30 3.63 5.44 2.44
N VAL A 31 4.21 6.49 3.01
CA VAL A 31 5.41 7.12 2.47
C VAL A 31 6.61 6.21 2.77
N LEU A 32 7.21 5.64 1.73
CA LEU A 32 8.27 4.65 1.85
C LEU A 32 9.65 5.28 2.07
N MET A 33 9.98 6.28 1.28
CA MET A 33 11.26 6.98 1.36
C MET A 33 11.24 8.29 0.57
N LEU A 34 12.28 9.09 0.75
CA LEU A 34 12.62 10.22 -0.10
C LEU A 34 14.02 10.00 -0.69
N GLY A 35 14.18 10.32 -1.95
CA GLY A 35 15.46 10.34 -2.65
C GLY A 35 15.56 11.49 -3.62
N TYR A 36 16.58 11.50 -4.48
CA TYR A 36 16.79 12.54 -5.48
C TYR A 36 17.04 11.91 -6.84
N MET A 37 16.49 12.50 -7.90
CA MET A 37 16.74 12.10 -9.29
C MET A 37 17.35 13.27 -10.06
N ASN A 38 18.36 12.97 -10.86
CA ASN A 38 18.73 13.78 -12.02
C ASN A 38 18.02 13.24 -13.27
N GLN A 39 18.22 13.87 -14.42
CA GLN A 39 17.60 13.43 -15.69
C GLN A 39 17.92 11.97 -16.03
N ASP A 40 19.16 11.53 -15.82
CA ASP A 40 19.58 10.13 -16.09
C ASP A 40 18.90 9.13 -15.16
N ALA A 41 18.72 9.49 -13.88
CA ALA A 41 18.01 8.65 -12.91
C ALA A 41 16.53 8.49 -13.28
N LEU A 42 15.88 9.58 -13.71
CA LEU A 42 14.50 9.55 -14.19
C LEU A 42 14.38 8.70 -15.45
N ALA A 43 15.24 8.91 -16.44
CA ALA A 43 15.26 8.12 -17.67
C ALA A 43 15.41 6.62 -17.37
N LYS A 44 16.36 6.26 -16.51
CA LYS A 44 16.56 4.86 -16.09
C LYS A 44 15.36 4.29 -15.33
N THR A 45 14.68 5.11 -14.52
CA THR A 45 13.47 4.70 -13.81
C THR A 45 12.33 4.39 -14.79
N LEU A 46 12.15 5.24 -15.80
CA LEU A 46 11.12 5.07 -16.83
C LEU A 46 11.38 3.84 -17.72
N ASP A 47 12.65 3.60 -18.07
CA ASP A 47 13.07 2.46 -18.89
C ASP A 47 12.93 1.13 -18.14
N SER A 48 13.42 1.06 -16.90
CA SER A 48 13.46 -0.19 -16.12
C SER A 48 12.19 -0.51 -15.35
N GLY A 49 11.30 0.48 -15.14
CA GLY A 49 10.16 0.37 -14.25
C GLY A 49 10.55 0.24 -12.76
N LYS A 50 11.81 0.48 -12.40
CA LYS A 50 12.33 0.40 -11.03
C LYS A 50 12.86 1.75 -10.58
N VAL A 51 12.50 2.17 -9.36
CA VAL A 51 12.93 3.47 -8.84
C VAL A 51 14.46 3.55 -8.74
N THR A 52 15.02 4.45 -9.51
CA THR A 52 16.46 4.75 -9.57
C THR A 52 16.69 6.19 -9.14
N PHE A 53 17.61 6.41 -8.24
CA PHE A 53 18.00 7.70 -7.71
C PHE A 53 19.41 8.10 -8.17
N PHE A 54 19.73 9.38 -8.00
CA PHE A 54 21.08 9.86 -8.02
C PHE A 54 21.62 9.97 -6.60
N SER A 55 22.67 9.21 -6.27
CA SER A 55 23.33 9.27 -4.97
C SER A 55 24.22 10.48 -4.87
N ARG A 56 23.82 11.48 -4.08
CA ARG A 56 24.62 12.71 -3.83
C ARG A 56 25.99 12.43 -3.21
N THR A 57 26.07 11.41 -2.35
CA THR A 57 27.31 11.05 -1.68
C THR A 57 28.27 10.26 -2.59
N LYS A 58 27.72 9.32 -3.39
CA LYS A 58 28.53 8.45 -4.26
C LYS A 58 28.66 8.99 -5.69
N GLN A 59 27.95 10.07 -6.02
CA GLN A 59 27.94 10.70 -7.34
C GLN A 59 27.69 9.70 -8.49
N ARG A 60 26.68 8.80 -8.28
CA ARG A 60 26.28 7.79 -9.28
C ARG A 60 24.79 7.50 -9.21
N LEU A 61 24.29 6.89 -10.28
CA LEU A 61 22.97 6.29 -10.26
C LEU A 61 22.90 5.12 -9.29
N TRP A 62 21.79 5.01 -8.58
CA TRP A 62 21.52 3.95 -7.63
C TRP A 62 20.06 3.48 -7.78
N THR A 63 19.87 2.26 -8.28
CA THR A 63 18.54 1.63 -8.31
C THR A 63 18.23 1.05 -6.93
N LYS A 64 17.14 1.48 -6.32
CA LYS A 64 16.70 0.94 -5.02
C LYS A 64 16.51 -0.57 -5.15
N GLY A 65 17.20 -1.31 -4.29
CA GLY A 65 17.19 -2.78 -4.31
C GLY A 65 18.29 -3.42 -5.16
N GLU A 66 19.20 -2.66 -5.80
CA GLU A 66 20.26 -3.23 -6.66
C GLU A 66 21.16 -4.25 -5.94
N THR A 67 21.30 -4.16 -4.60
CA THR A 67 22.09 -5.09 -3.79
C THR A 67 21.21 -6.09 -3.04
N SER A 68 20.05 -5.65 -2.51
CA SER A 68 19.20 -6.48 -1.63
C SER A 68 18.14 -7.29 -2.39
N GLY A 69 17.88 -6.99 -3.65
CA GLY A 69 16.72 -7.52 -4.38
C GLY A 69 15.38 -6.85 -4.04
N HIS A 70 15.34 -5.98 -3.02
CA HIS A 70 14.13 -5.29 -2.57
C HIS A 70 13.89 -4.04 -3.43
N PHE A 71 13.41 -4.27 -4.65
CA PHE A 71 13.11 -3.21 -5.61
C PHE A 71 11.83 -2.48 -5.26
N LEU A 72 11.70 -1.25 -5.78
CA LEU A 72 10.46 -0.48 -5.79
C LEU A 72 9.98 -0.42 -7.25
N ASN A 73 8.94 -1.20 -7.57
CA ASN A 73 8.37 -1.24 -8.91
C ASN A 73 7.43 -0.06 -9.10
N VAL A 74 7.68 0.74 -10.11
CA VAL A 74 6.93 1.96 -10.39
C VAL A 74 5.52 1.63 -10.89
N VAL A 75 4.51 2.24 -10.27
CA VAL A 75 3.11 2.22 -10.73
C VAL A 75 2.78 3.50 -11.48
N SER A 76 3.12 4.66 -10.89
CA SER A 76 2.95 5.96 -11.54
C SER A 76 3.98 6.96 -11.05
N ILE A 77 4.22 8.00 -11.86
CA ILE A 77 5.05 9.16 -11.50
C ILE A 77 4.24 10.41 -11.86
N THR A 78 4.16 11.34 -10.92
CA THR A 78 3.42 12.60 -11.08
C THR A 78 4.29 13.74 -10.57
N PRO A 79 4.50 14.83 -11.35
CA PRO A 79 5.13 16.04 -10.86
C PRO A 79 4.16 16.79 -9.93
N ASP A 80 4.68 17.61 -9.05
CA ASP A 80 3.88 18.53 -8.25
C ASP A 80 3.42 19.76 -9.07
N CYS A 81 2.82 20.74 -8.40
CA CYS A 81 2.15 21.87 -9.06
C CYS A 81 3.10 22.84 -9.78
N ASP A 82 4.35 22.92 -9.39
CA ASP A 82 5.40 23.77 -9.98
C ASP A 82 6.58 22.97 -10.57
N ASN A 83 6.38 21.68 -10.77
CA ASN A 83 7.26 20.74 -11.49
C ASN A 83 8.67 20.60 -10.92
N ASP A 84 8.88 20.87 -9.63
CA ASP A 84 10.18 20.76 -8.97
C ASP A 84 10.31 19.56 -8.02
N THR A 85 9.25 18.74 -7.88
CA THR A 85 9.20 17.53 -7.05
C THR A 85 8.43 16.42 -7.77
N LEU A 86 8.85 15.17 -7.56
CA LEU A 86 8.14 14.01 -8.10
C LEU A 86 7.50 13.18 -6.97
N LEU A 87 6.24 12.80 -7.15
CA LEU A 87 5.60 11.72 -6.41
C LEU A 87 5.65 10.45 -7.25
N VAL A 88 6.29 9.41 -6.70
CA VAL A 88 6.33 8.07 -7.30
C VAL A 88 5.48 7.13 -6.49
N LEU A 89 4.39 6.63 -7.07
CA LEU A 89 3.66 5.49 -6.51
C LEU A 89 4.36 4.20 -6.93
N ALA A 90 4.70 3.35 -5.96
CA ALA A 90 5.44 2.12 -6.21
C ALA A 90 4.91 0.95 -5.38
N ASN A 91 5.11 -0.26 -5.92
CA ASN A 91 4.91 -1.51 -5.19
C ASN A 91 6.29 -2.07 -4.76
N PRO A 92 6.59 -2.14 -3.46
CA PRO A 92 7.86 -2.68 -2.98
C PRO A 92 7.90 -4.21 -3.06
N ILE A 93 9.10 -4.74 -3.35
CA ILE A 93 9.42 -6.15 -3.15
C ILE A 93 10.21 -6.22 -1.84
N GLY A 94 9.56 -6.63 -0.77
CA GLY A 94 10.18 -6.69 0.56
C GLY A 94 10.42 -5.33 1.21
N PRO A 95 11.20 -5.27 2.30
CA PRO A 95 11.43 -4.07 3.08
C PRO A 95 12.08 -2.93 2.28
N THR A 96 11.54 -1.72 2.40
CA THR A 96 12.15 -0.55 1.75
C THR A 96 13.40 -0.09 2.49
N CYS A 97 13.36 -0.02 3.82
CA CYS A 97 14.48 0.46 4.61
C CYS A 97 15.56 -0.63 4.78
N HIS A 98 16.84 -0.22 4.79
CA HIS A 98 17.97 -1.10 5.09
C HIS A 98 17.95 -1.67 6.53
N LYS A 99 17.12 -1.09 7.42
CA LYS A 99 16.88 -1.61 8.77
C LYS A 99 15.81 -2.71 8.81
N GLY A 100 15.24 -3.10 7.66
CA GLY A 100 14.23 -4.16 7.57
C GLY A 100 12.80 -3.67 7.76
N THR A 101 12.54 -2.35 7.87
CA THR A 101 11.19 -1.79 7.95
C THR A 101 10.60 -1.51 6.58
N SER A 102 9.26 -1.45 6.49
CA SER A 102 8.53 -1.10 5.26
C SER A 102 8.89 0.30 4.77
N SER A 103 9.09 1.24 5.70
CA SER A 103 9.39 2.64 5.43
C SER A 103 10.71 3.08 6.06
N CYS A 104 11.39 4.03 5.41
CA CYS A 104 12.54 4.74 5.99
C CYS A 104 12.15 5.68 7.14
N PHE A 105 10.87 5.99 7.29
CA PHE A 105 10.33 6.84 8.34
C PHE A 105 9.91 6.06 9.60
N GLY A 106 10.23 4.76 9.64
CA GLY A 106 9.95 3.90 10.79
C GLY A 106 8.46 3.72 11.02
N GLU A 107 7.99 4.04 12.24
CA GLU A 107 6.60 3.87 12.67
C GLU A 107 5.69 5.06 12.30
N ALA A 108 6.18 6.04 11.54
CA ALA A 108 5.37 7.17 11.09
C ALA A 108 4.34 6.71 10.07
N SER A 109 3.17 6.28 10.55
CA SER A 109 2.07 5.76 9.75
C SER A 109 0.75 6.46 10.06
N HIS A 110 -0.18 6.46 9.11
CA HIS A 110 -1.55 6.91 9.33
C HIS A 110 -2.46 5.73 9.72
N GLN A 111 -3.57 6.01 10.40
CA GLN A 111 -4.48 4.96 10.94
C GLN A 111 -4.99 3.97 9.87
N TRP A 112 -5.25 4.44 8.65
CA TRP A 112 -5.76 3.59 7.57
C TRP A 112 -4.74 2.56 7.06
N LEU A 113 -3.43 2.74 7.33
CA LEU A 113 -2.42 1.74 7.01
C LEU A 113 -2.68 0.42 7.73
N PHE A 114 -3.28 0.47 8.92
CA PHE A 114 -3.62 -0.73 9.68
C PHE A 114 -4.55 -1.68 8.93
N LEU A 115 -5.52 -1.18 8.17
CA LEU A 115 -6.40 -2.04 7.36
C LEU A 115 -5.63 -2.82 6.29
N TYR A 116 -4.67 -2.18 5.64
CA TYR A 116 -3.79 -2.86 4.69
C TYR A 116 -2.91 -3.91 5.38
N GLN A 117 -2.32 -3.57 6.53
CA GLN A 117 -1.50 -4.51 7.31
C GLN A 117 -2.30 -5.71 7.81
N LEU A 118 -3.53 -5.46 8.26
CA LEU A 118 -4.45 -6.52 8.67
C LEU A 118 -4.76 -7.45 7.49
N GLU A 119 -5.07 -6.92 6.33
CA GLU A 119 -5.34 -7.72 5.13
C GLU A 119 -4.15 -8.61 4.74
N GLN A 120 -2.90 -8.08 4.80
CA GLN A 120 -1.70 -8.88 4.55
C GLN A 120 -1.54 -10.00 5.59
N LEU A 121 -1.76 -9.71 6.87
CA LEU A 121 -1.73 -10.72 7.93
C LEU A 121 -2.79 -11.81 7.70
N LEU A 122 -4.00 -11.44 7.30
CA LEU A 122 -5.08 -12.39 7.00
C LEU A 122 -4.72 -13.29 5.81
N ALA A 123 -4.10 -12.73 4.76
CA ALA A 123 -3.62 -13.50 3.61
C ALA A 123 -2.56 -14.54 4.02
N GLU A 124 -1.60 -14.16 4.87
CA GLU A 124 -0.59 -15.09 5.42
C GLU A 124 -1.23 -16.23 6.24
N ARG A 125 -2.28 -15.93 7.01
CA ARG A 125 -2.98 -16.92 7.83
C ARG A 125 -3.75 -17.96 7.02
N LYS A 126 -4.05 -17.71 5.76
CA LYS A 126 -4.77 -18.65 4.87
C LYS A 126 -4.04 -19.99 4.69
N THR A 127 -2.71 -19.96 4.73
CA THR A 127 -1.86 -21.16 4.59
C THR A 127 -1.23 -21.63 5.91
N ALA A 128 -1.53 -20.98 7.02
CA ALA A 128 -0.99 -21.31 8.33
C ALA A 128 -1.67 -22.55 8.94
N ASP A 129 -0.99 -23.17 9.91
CA ASP A 129 -1.57 -24.28 10.68
C ASP A 129 -2.88 -23.84 11.36
N PRO A 130 -4.01 -24.54 11.18
CA PRO A 130 -5.27 -24.22 11.83
C PRO A 130 -5.19 -24.06 13.35
N GLU A 131 -4.29 -24.78 14.01
CA GLU A 131 -4.10 -24.67 15.45
C GLU A 131 -3.29 -23.40 15.86
N SER A 132 -2.69 -22.69 14.89
CA SER A 132 -1.86 -21.53 15.17
C SER A 132 -2.64 -20.27 15.50
N SER A 133 -3.90 -20.13 15.01
CA SER A 133 -4.71 -18.92 15.22
C SER A 133 -6.19 -19.15 14.88
N TYR A 134 -7.05 -18.28 15.46
CA TYR A 134 -8.47 -18.23 15.10
C TYR A 134 -8.70 -18.10 13.58
N THR A 135 -7.95 -17.20 12.93
CA THR A 135 -8.09 -16.96 11.47
C THR A 135 -7.75 -18.21 10.65
N ALA A 136 -6.64 -18.89 10.96
CA ALA A 136 -6.25 -20.11 10.27
C ALA A 136 -7.31 -21.22 10.44
N LYS A 137 -7.87 -21.35 11.64
CA LYS A 137 -8.97 -22.26 11.93
C LYS A 137 -10.25 -21.91 11.17
N LEU A 138 -10.53 -20.61 11.05
CA LEU A 138 -11.69 -20.12 10.30
C LEU A 138 -11.55 -20.44 8.80
N TYR A 139 -10.39 -20.24 8.18
CA TYR A 139 -10.12 -20.67 6.81
C TYR A 139 -10.29 -22.20 6.64
N ALA A 140 -9.76 -22.99 7.56
CA ALA A 140 -9.89 -24.44 7.52
C ALA A 140 -11.36 -24.92 7.62
N SER A 141 -12.25 -24.12 8.23
CA SER A 141 -13.69 -24.43 8.32
C SER A 141 -14.47 -24.14 7.02
N GLY A 142 -13.84 -23.47 6.06
CA GLY A 142 -14.33 -23.24 4.70
C GLY A 142 -15.30 -22.05 4.56
N THR A 143 -15.53 -21.67 3.31
CA THR A 143 -16.29 -20.48 2.88
C THR A 143 -17.65 -20.34 3.55
N LYS A 144 -18.36 -21.48 3.75
CA LYS A 144 -19.71 -21.45 4.36
C LYS A 144 -19.68 -20.86 5.78
N ARG A 145 -18.69 -21.27 6.59
CA ARG A 145 -18.55 -20.77 7.97
C ARG A 145 -18.08 -19.31 7.98
N ILE A 146 -17.17 -18.95 7.08
CA ILE A 146 -16.70 -17.56 6.93
C ILE A 146 -17.87 -16.65 6.55
N ALA A 147 -18.67 -17.03 5.53
CA ALA A 147 -19.82 -16.27 5.10
C ALA A 147 -20.90 -16.15 6.20
N GLN A 148 -21.09 -17.21 6.99
CA GLN A 148 -21.98 -17.18 8.14
C GLN A 148 -21.54 -16.11 9.15
N LYS A 149 -20.23 -16.01 9.46
CA LYS A 149 -19.69 -14.98 10.36
C LYS A 149 -19.97 -13.56 9.84
N VAL A 150 -19.74 -13.30 8.56
CA VAL A 150 -20.08 -11.99 7.98
C VAL A 150 -21.58 -11.65 8.16
N GLY A 151 -22.47 -12.64 8.00
CA GLY A 151 -23.90 -12.46 8.24
C GLY A 151 -24.25 -12.19 9.71
N GLU A 152 -23.66 -12.95 10.64
CA GLU A 152 -23.82 -12.78 12.09
C GLU A 152 -23.42 -11.33 12.50
N GLU A 153 -22.18 -10.92 12.21
CA GLU A 153 -21.64 -9.60 12.59
C GLU A 153 -22.40 -8.45 11.92
N GLY A 154 -22.88 -8.65 10.70
CA GLY A 154 -23.72 -7.66 10.00
C GLY A 154 -25.07 -7.43 10.72
N VAL A 155 -25.70 -8.48 11.23
CA VAL A 155 -26.93 -8.38 12.03
C VAL A 155 -26.67 -7.74 13.38
N GLU A 156 -25.60 -8.15 14.09
CA GLU A 156 -25.21 -7.63 15.42
C GLU A 156 -24.84 -6.15 15.34
N THR A 157 -24.10 -5.72 14.30
CA THR A 157 -23.84 -4.29 13.99
C THR A 157 -25.17 -3.50 13.86
N ALA A 158 -26.14 -4.04 13.11
CA ALA A 158 -27.42 -3.35 12.91
C ALA A 158 -28.23 -3.27 14.21
N LEU A 159 -28.24 -4.31 15.02
CA LEU A 159 -28.93 -4.35 16.32
C LEU A 159 -28.32 -3.36 17.31
N ALA A 160 -26.99 -3.33 17.46
CA ALA A 160 -26.28 -2.39 18.31
C ALA A 160 -26.62 -0.91 17.95
N ALA A 161 -26.71 -0.62 16.65
CA ALA A 161 -27.13 0.70 16.20
C ALA A 161 -28.56 1.07 16.61
N THR A 162 -29.50 0.10 16.60
CA THR A 162 -30.91 0.36 16.97
C THR A 162 -31.11 0.67 18.46
N VAL A 163 -30.26 0.12 19.31
CA VAL A 163 -30.28 0.38 20.77
C VAL A 163 -29.37 1.51 21.20
N HIS A 164 -28.70 2.17 20.23
CA HIS A 164 -27.78 3.28 20.44
C HIS A 164 -26.58 2.95 21.34
N ASP A 165 -26.18 1.69 21.41
CA ASP A 165 -24.96 1.26 22.09
C ASP A 165 -23.73 1.49 21.19
N ARG A 166 -22.98 2.55 21.50
CA ARG A 166 -21.83 2.95 20.69
C ARG A 166 -20.64 2.01 20.81
N ASP A 167 -20.43 1.44 21.99
CA ASP A 167 -19.31 0.56 22.24
C ASP A 167 -19.54 -0.77 21.53
N GLU A 168 -20.74 -1.35 21.68
CA GLU A 168 -21.14 -2.55 20.97
C GLU A 168 -21.14 -2.35 19.46
N LEU A 169 -21.69 -1.22 18.97
CA LEU A 169 -21.67 -0.90 17.54
C LEU A 169 -20.23 -0.84 16.99
N THR A 170 -19.29 -0.30 17.77
CA THR A 170 -17.88 -0.25 17.35
C THR A 170 -17.26 -1.65 17.31
N ASN A 171 -17.55 -2.50 18.29
CA ASN A 171 -17.06 -3.87 18.35
C ASN A 171 -17.59 -4.69 17.17
N GLU A 172 -18.91 -4.71 16.99
CA GLU A 172 -19.54 -5.51 15.91
C GLU A 172 -19.16 -5.01 14.51
N ALA A 173 -19.04 -3.70 14.30
CA ALA A 173 -18.55 -3.14 13.05
C ALA A 173 -17.09 -3.53 12.77
N SER A 174 -16.25 -3.65 13.82
CA SER A 174 -14.88 -4.11 13.70
C SER A 174 -14.82 -5.58 13.30
N ASP A 175 -15.65 -6.42 13.93
CA ASP A 175 -15.74 -7.84 13.62
C ASP A 175 -16.33 -8.08 12.22
N LEU A 176 -17.30 -7.27 11.80
CA LEU A 176 -17.82 -7.31 10.44
C LEU A 176 -16.73 -6.99 9.39
N ILE A 177 -15.95 -5.94 9.61
CA ILE A 177 -14.83 -5.59 8.69
C ILE A 177 -13.81 -6.73 8.68
N TYR A 178 -13.46 -7.26 9.84
CA TYR A 178 -12.50 -8.36 9.96
C TYR A 178 -12.96 -9.61 9.18
N HIS A 179 -14.18 -10.08 9.41
CA HIS A 179 -14.72 -11.27 8.74
C HIS A 179 -14.96 -11.03 7.24
N LEU A 180 -15.30 -9.79 6.84
CA LEU A 180 -15.39 -9.43 5.43
C LEU A 180 -14.04 -9.53 4.73
N LEU A 181 -12.96 -9.04 5.34
CA LEU A 181 -11.60 -9.18 4.80
C LEU A 181 -11.19 -10.65 4.68
N VAL A 182 -11.51 -11.49 5.69
CA VAL A 182 -11.28 -12.94 5.61
C VAL A 182 -12.06 -13.57 4.45
N LEU A 183 -13.32 -13.19 4.25
CA LEU A 183 -14.14 -13.70 3.14
C LEU A 183 -13.59 -13.28 1.78
N LEU A 184 -13.16 -12.03 1.63
CA LEU A 184 -12.54 -11.54 0.40
C LEU A 184 -11.28 -12.35 0.06
N GLN A 185 -10.38 -12.53 1.03
CA GLN A 185 -9.17 -13.32 0.85
C GLN A 185 -9.46 -14.80 0.55
N ASP A 186 -10.50 -15.39 1.15
CA ASP A 186 -10.95 -16.74 0.83
C ASP A 186 -11.36 -16.88 -0.65
N GLN A 187 -11.99 -15.84 -1.20
CA GLN A 187 -12.45 -15.78 -2.58
C GLN A 187 -11.43 -15.14 -3.56
N GLU A 188 -10.15 -15.05 -3.16
CA GLU A 188 -9.06 -14.48 -3.98
C GLU A 188 -9.32 -13.01 -4.40
N LEU A 189 -10.02 -12.27 -3.56
CA LEU A 189 -10.27 -10.84 -3.69
C LEU A 189 -9.55 -10.08 -2.57
N ASP A 190 -9.38 -8.78 -2.78
CA ASP A 190 -8.83 -7.85 -1.80
C ASP A 190 -9.73 -6.61 -1.61
N LEU A 191 -9.40 -5.80 -0.61
CA LEU A 191 -10.12 -4.56 -0.35
C LEU A 191 -9.94 -3.55 -1.51
N THR A 192 -8.84 -3.63 -2.26
CA THR A 192 -8.61 -2.77 -3.43
C THR A 192 -9.68 -2.99 -4.49
N ALA A 193 -10.05 -4.23 -4.76
CA ALA A 193 -11.13 -4.56 -5.71
C ALA A 193 -12.48 -3.95 -5.28
N VAL A 194 -12.78 -3.98 -3.98
CA VAL A 194 -14.00 -3.37 -3.42
C VAL A 194 -13.97 -1.85 -3.56
N ILE A 195 -12.85 -1.21 -3.22
CA ILE A 195 -12.65 0.24 -3.35
C ILE A 195 -12.79 0.68 -4.81
N GLU A 196 -12.20 -0.04 -5.76
CA GLU A 196 -12.31 0.27 -7.17
C GLU A 196 -13.76 0.17 -7.67
N ASN A 197 -14.50 -0.83 -7.22
CA ASN A 197 -15.92 -0.97 -7.54
C ASN A 197 -16.76 0.18 -6.96
N LEU A 198 -16.50 0.56 -5.69
CA LEU A 198 -17.14 1.73 -5.09
C LEU A 198 -16.84 3.00 -5.87
N ARG A 199 -15.58 3.24 -6.28
CA ARG A 199 -15.16 4.37 -7.10
C ARG A 199 -15.91 4.45 -8.44
N LYS A 200 -16.11 3.29 -9.11
CA LYS A 200 -16.85 3.22 -10.37
C LYS A 200 -18.33 3.57 -10.22
N ARG A 201 -18.91 3.30 -9.06
CA ARG A 201 -20.33 3.52 -8.74
C ARG A 201 -20.65 4.95 -8.25
N HIS A 202 -19.63 5.71 -7.84
CA HIS A 202 -19.76 7.06 -7.28
C HIS A 202 -19.06 8.13 -8.13
N LYS A 203 -19.09 7.95 -9.45
CA LYS A 203 -18.66 8.96 -10.43
C LYS A 203 -19.78 9.94 -10.74
#